data_edac3571fce739abe787307f9779478d
#
_entry.id   edac3571fce739abe787307f9779478d
#
_cell.length_a   1.000
_cell.length_b   1.000
_cell.length_c   1.000
_cell.angle_alpha   90.00
_cell.angle_beta   90.00
_cell.angle_gamma   90.00
#
_symmetry.space_group_name_H-M   'P 1'
#
loop_
_entity.id
_entity.type
_entity.pdbx_description
1 polymer ?
#
loop_
_entity_poly.entity_id
_entity_poly.type
_entity_poly.pdbx_seq_one_letter_code
_entity_poly.pdbx_strand_id
1 'polypeptide(L)'
;MSKVTENYHIYLKATELAAIAAAKLRGNGDGKAADKVATEAMREVLQESNIHTRVVIGEGERDDAPMLYIGEEMGDLSSDLKIDIAVDPLECTNHCAKNLPDALAVLAAAPRGALLHAPDTYMDKLCGSKELIGKLSLSNSVSENLKATSKALNKNISDLKIIVMDRDRHIDLIREMNLLGVEPILIG
;
A
#
# COMPACT_ATOMS: atom_id res chain seq x y z
N MET A 1 -19.18 9.47 19.11
CA MET A 1 -18.23 9.30 17.98
C MET A 1 -16.89 9.83 18.41
N SER A 2 -15.78 9.30 17.92
CA SER A 2 -14.46 9.86 18.23
C SER A 2 -14.26 11.17 17.47
N LYS A 3 -13.47 12.11 18.02
CA LYS A 3 -13.12 13.36 17.32
C LYS A 3 -12.47 13.10 15.94
N VAL A 4 -11.80 11.97 15.74
CA VAL A 4 -11.27 11.55 14.45
C VAL A 4 -12.41 11.29 13.46
N THR A 5 -13.44 10.54 13.89
CA THR A 5 -14.60 10.22 13.04
C THR A 5 -15.42 11.47 12.69
N GLU A 6 -15.48 12.47 13.57
CA GLU A 6 -16.19 13.75 13.30
C GLU A 6 -15.52 14.57 12.18
N ASN A 7 -14.22 14.39 11.98
CA ASN A 7 -13.41 15.10 10.99
C ASN A 7 -13.08 14.26 9.73
N TYR A 8 -13.77 13.14 9.51
CA TYR A 8 -13.50 12.24 8.39
C TYR A 8 -13.50 12.92 7.02
N HIS A 9 -14.28 13.97 6.85
CA HIS A 9 -14.41 14.73 5.60
C HIS A 9 -13.09 15.38 5.15
N ILE A 10 -12.19 15.72 6.08
CA ILE A 10 -10.85 16.28 5.76
C ILE A 10 -9.99 15.17 5.15
N TYR A 11 -9.98 14.00 5.75
CA TYR A 11 -9.19 12.85 5.27
C TYR A 11 -9.72 12.32 3.94
N LEU A 12 -11.06 12.27 3.79
CA LEU A 12 -11.70 11.91 2.53
C LEU A 12 -11.31 12.91 1.42
N LYS A 13 -11.42 14.22 1.69
CA LYS A 13 -11.01 15.27 0.75
C LYS A 13 -9.53 15.13 0.35
N ALA A 14 -8.65 14.82 1.30
CA ALA A 14 -7.22 14.65 1.04
C ALA A 14 -6.96 13.49 0.07
N THR A 15 -7.59 12.32 0.29
CA THR A 15 -7.47 11.17 -0.63
C THR A 15 -8.14 11.41 -1.98
N GLU A 16 -9.30 12.06 -2.01
CA GLU A 16 -9.98 12.43 -3.26
C GLU A 16 -9.13 13.36 -4.13
N LEU A 17 -8.55 14.42 -3.56
CA LEU A 17 -7.75 15.36 -4.33
C LEU A 17 -6.42 14.75 -4.79
N ALA A 18 -5.78 13.89 -3.97
CA ALA A 18 -4.63 13.12 -4.40
C ALA A 18 -4.95 12.23 -5.61
N ALA A 19 -6.04 11.45 -5.53
CA ALA A 19 -6.49 10.61 -6.63
C ALA A 19 -6.83 11.41 -7.90
N ILE A 20 -7.50 12.56 -7.77
CA ILE A 20 -7.82 13.44 -8.90
C ILE A 20 -6.55 14.02 -9.54
N ALA A 21 -5.57 14.41 -8.72
CA ALA A 21 -4.29 14.93 -9.22
C ALA A 21 -3.51 13.86 -9.99
N ALA A 22 -3.35 12.66 -9.42
CA ALA A 22 -2.69 11.54 -10.08
C ALA A 22 -3.40 11.09 -11.35
N ALA A 23 -4.75 11.09 -11.37
CA ALA A 23 -5.53 10.67 -12.52
C ALA A 23 -5.28 11.51 -13.79
N LYS A 24 -4.87 12.77 -13.65
CA LYS A 24 -4.50 13.64 -14.78
C LYS A 24 -3.24 13.17 -15.50
N LEU A 25 -2.38 12.41 -14.81
CA LEU A 25 -1.12 11.87 -15.33
C LEU A 25 -1.20 10.36 -15.63
N ARG A 26 -2.39 9.78 -15.54
CA ARG A 26 -2.63 8.37 -15.81
C ARG A 26 -2.23 8.00 -17.24
N GLY A 27 -1.41 6.97 -17.39
CA GLY A 27 -0.95 6.48 -18.69
C GLY A 27 0.17 7.29 -19.34
N ASN A 28 0.77 8.27 -18.63
CA ASN A 28 1.88 9.07 -19.16
C ASN A 28 3.25 8.37 -19.07
N GLY A 29 3.34 7.21 -18.42
CA GLY A 29 4.57 6.45 -18.26
C GLY A 29 5.49 6.95 -17.13
N ASP A 30 5.16 8.06 -16.47
CA ASP A 30 5.96 8.66 -15.39
C ASP A 30 5.25 8.54 -14.03
N GLY A 31 5.55 7.44 -13.33
CA GLY A 31 5.00 7.19 -11.99
C GLY A 31 5.45 8.23 -10.97
N LYS A 32 6.70 8.70 -11.05
CA LYS A 32 7.23 9.69 -10.11
C LYS A 32 6.51 11.02 -10.22
N ALA A 33 6.21 11.47 -11.44
CA ALA A 33 5.43 12.68 -11.64
C ALA A 33 4.00 12.54 -11.10
N ALA A 34 3.35 11.38 -11.31
CA ALA A 34 2.01 11.10 -10.80
C ALA A 34 1.98 11.05 -9.26
N ASP A 35 2.96 10.42 -8.65
CA ASP A 35 3.14 10.34 -7.21
C ASP A 35 3.35 11.72 -6.58
N LYS A 36 4.24 12.52 -7.16
CA LYS A 36 4.51 13.87 -6.71
C LYS A 36 3.27 14.74 -6.66
N VAL A 37 2.44 14.77 -7.70
CA VAL A 37 1.24 15.61 -7.71
C VAL A 37 0.16 15.09 -6.74
N ALA A 38 0.10 13.79 -6.49
CA ALA A 38 -0.77 13.20 -5.47
C ALA A 38 -0.33 13.63 -4.07
N THR A 39 0.96 13.54 -3.77
CA THR A 39 1.59 13.95 -2.50
C THR A 39 1.35 15.44 -2.23
N GLU A 40 1.59 16.30 -3.23
CA GLU A 40 1.33 17.75 -3.12
C GLU A 40 -0.14 18.03 -2.81
N ALA A 41 -1.08 17.41 -3.52
CA ALA A 41 -2.51 17.63 -3.34
C ALA A 41 -3.02 17.14 -1.97
N MET A 42 -2.55 15.97 -1.51
CA MET A 42 -2.90 15.46 -0.19
C MET A 42 -2.38 16.38 0.92
N ARG A 43 -1.12 16.77 0.82
CA ARG A 43 -0.47 17.64 1.79
C ARG A 43 -1.14 19.01 1.90
N GLU A 44 -1.54 19.61 0.79
CA GLU A 44 -2.23 20.91 0.77
C GLU A 44 -3.51 20.89 1.62
N VAL A 45 -4.35 19.86 1.45
CA VAL A 45 -5.58 19.70 2.25
C VAL A 45 -5.28 19.56 3.74
N LEU A 46 -4.27 18.77 4.08
CA LEU A 46 -3.89 18.54 5.48
C LEU A 46 -3.29 19.82 6.11
N GLN A 47 -2.50 20.57 5.34
CA GLN A 47 -1.89 21.83 5.77
C GLN A 47 -2.93 22.94 6.03
N GLU A 48 -3.99 22.98 5.24
CA GLU A 48 -5.07 23.98 5.41
C GLU A 48 -6.09 23.59 6.49
N SER A 49 -5.95 22.42 7.10
CA SER A 49 -6.89 21.93 8.10
C SER A 49 -6.73 22.62 9.45
N ASN A 50 -7.79 22.64 10.25
CA ASN A 50 -7.78 23.11 11.64
C ASN A 50 -7.35 22.01 12.64
N ILE A 51 -6.70 20.96 12.18
CA ILE A 51 -6.25 19.83 12.97
C ILE A 51 -4.72 19.83 13.04
N HIS A 52 -4.16 19.62 14.23
CA HIS A 52 -2.73 19.37 14.39
C HIS A 52 -2.41 17.92 13.96
N THR A 53 -2.04 17.75 12.71
CA THR A 53 -1.75 16.45 12.11
C THR A 53 -0.25 16.15 12.12
N ARG A 54 0.13 14.88 12.42
CA ARG A 54 1.50 14.41 12.31
C ARG A 54 1.56 13.13 11.48
N VAL A 55 2.50 13.06 10.55
CA VAL A 55 2.78 11.85 9.77
C VAL A 55 3.57 10.84 10.61
N VAL A 56 3.06 9.61 10.73
CA VAL A 56 3.72 8.49 11.41
C VAL A 56 4.27 7.48 10.41
N ILE A 57 3.55 7.28 9.31
CA ILE A 57 3.98 6.51 8.13
C ILE A 57 3.67 7.37 6.91
N GLY A 58 4.63 7.60 6.04
CA GLY A 58 4.49 8.48 4.88
C GLY A 58 5.49 8.17 3.78
N GLU A 59 5.89 9.18 3.01
CA GLU A 59 6.72 9.05 1.81
C GLU A 59 8.20 8.71 2.07
N GLY A 60 8.61 8.58 3.31
CA GLY A 60 9.97 8.25 3.71
C GLY A 60 10.50 9.14 4.82
N GLU A 61 11.82 9.10 4.99
CA GLU A 61 12.51 9.95 5.95
C GLU A 61 12.64 11.38 5.41
N ARG A 62 12.79 12.33 6.33
CA ARG A 62 12.82 13.77 6.01
C ARG A 62 13.86 14.15 4.94
N ASP A 63 15.01 13.49 4.92
CA ASP A 63 16.10 13.80 4.01
C ASP A 63 15.86 13.25 2.59
N ASP A 64 14.98 12.26 2.45
CA ASP A 64 14.67 11.61 1.18
C ASP A 64 13.33 12.08 0.59
N ALA A 65 12.38 12.50 1.42
CA ALA A 65 11.05 12.96 1.01
C ALA A 65 10.83 14.42 1.42
N PRO A 66 10.60 15.34 0.47
CA PRO A 66 10.40 16.76 0.79
C PRO A 66 9.04 17.06 1.44
N MET A 67 8.08 16.15 1.34
CA MET A 67 6.70 16.30 1.82
C MET A 67 6.15 14.96 2.33
N LEU A 68 5.22 15.02 3.29
CA LEU A 68 4.60 13.87 3.95
C LEU A 68 5.65 12.89 4.52
N TYR A 69 6.81 13.41 4.93
CA TYR A 69 7.85 12.62 5.56
C TYR A 69 7.48 12.25 6.99
N ILE A 70 8.08 11.19 7.51
CA ILE A 70 7.87 10.74 8.88
C ILE A 70 8.23 11.86 9.87
N GLY A 71 7.27 12.21 10.72
CA GLY A 71 7.40 13.30 11.70
C GLY A 71 6.99 14.68 11.19
N GLU A 72 6.59 14.85 9.92
CA GLU A 72 6.05 16.12 9.45
C GLU A 72 4.78 16.49 10.22
N GLU A 73 4.71 17.73 10.69
CA GLU A 73 3.53 18.27 11.36
C GLU A 73 2.87 19.32 10.47
N MET A 74 1.55 19.26 10.36
CA MET A 74 0.75 20.06 9.43
C MET A 74 -0.55 20.55 10.09
N GLY A 75 -1.19 21.53 9.44
CA GLY A 75 -2.45 22.11 9.86
C GLY A 75 -2.27 23.13 10.99
N ASP A 76 -3.29 23.31 11.83
CA ASP A 76 -3.21 24.23 12.97
C ASP A 76 -2.43 23.59 14.13
N LEU A 77 -1.16 23.94 14.25
CA LEU A 77 -0.27 23.45 15.32
C LEU A 77 -0.70 23.86 16.72
N SER A 78 -1.58 24.88 16.84
CA SER A 78 -2.15 25.31 18.11
C SER A 78 -3.42 24.53 18.51
N SER A 79 -3.93 23.69 17.62
CA SER A 79 -5.15 22.91 17.85
C SER A 79 -4.97 21.87 18.97
N ASP A 80 -5.95 21.79 19.85
CA ASP A 80 -6.05 20.74 20.87
C ASP A 80 -6.37 19.37 20.25
N LEU A 81 -6.90 19.34 19.02
CA LEU A 81 -7.17 18.12 18.29
C LEU A 81 -5.90 17.65 17.58
N LYS A 82 -5.22 16.69 18.19
CA LYS A 82 -3.96 16.12 17.70
C LYS A 82 -4.20 14.74 17.11
N ILE A 83 -3.85 14.57 15.84
CA ILE A 83 -4.07 13.34 15.06
C ILE A 83 -2.77 12.86 14.45
N ASP A 84 -2.53 11.56 14.52
CA ASP A 84 -1.49 10.89 13.76
C ASP A 84 -2.09 10.28 12.49
N ILE A 85 -1.34 10.33 11.39
CA ILE A 85 -1.74 9.75 10.10
C ILE A 85 -0.67 8.79 9.57
N ALA A 86 -1.15 7.80 8.82
CA ALA A 86 -0.36 6.97 7.93
C ALA A 86 -0.91 7.16 6.52
N VAL A 87 -0.06 7.48 5.56
CA VAL A 87 -0.46 7.86 4.20
C VAL A 87 0.35 7.13 3.14
N ASP A 88 -0.31 6.88 2.02
CA ASP A 88 0.29 6.61 0.72
C ASP A 88 -0.57 7.35 -0.32
N PRO A 89 -0.08 8.50 -0.84
CA PRO A 89 -0.85 9.34 -1.76
C PRO A 89 -1.16 8.67 -3.10
N LEU A 90 -0.30 7.72 -3.53
CA LEU A 90 -0.49 6.96 -4.76
C LEU A 90 0.04 5.52 -4.64
N GLU A 91 -0.68 4.67 -3.92
CA GLU A 91 -0.46 3.22 -3.90
C GLU A 91 -0.57 2.63 -5.30
N CYS A 92 0.35 1.74 -5.67
CA CYS A 92 0.48 1.18 -7.01
C CYS A 92 0.79 2.24 -8.09
N THR A 93 1.79 3.05 -7.88
CA THR A 93 2.29 4.13 -8.77
C THR A 93 2.47 3.67 -10.23
N ASN A 94 3.00 2.44 -10.43
CA ASN A 94 3.16 1.85 -11.77
C ASN A 94 1.81 1.60 -12.48
N HIS A 95 0.75 1.28 -11.75
CA HIS A 95 -0.58 1.12 -12.33
C HIS A 95 -1.10 2.43 -12.87
N CYS A 96 -0.94 3.52 -12.14
CA CYS A 96 -1.27 4.86 -12.63
C CYS A 96 -0.47 5.20 -13.89
N ALA A 97 0.86 5.05 -13.85
CA ALA A 97 1.74 5.37 -14.98
C ALA A 97 1.40 4.57 -16.26
N LYS A 98 1.00 3.30 -16.11
CA LYS A 98 0.68 2.39 -17.23
C LYS A 98 -0.80 2.37 -17.61
N ASN A 99 -1.64 3.21 -17.03
CA ASN A 99 -3.09 3.20 -17.21
C ASN A 99 -3.76 1.86 -16.86
N LEU A 100 -3.26 1.19 -15.82
CA LEU A 100 -3.84 -0.03 -15.27
C LEU A 100 -4.87 0.32 -14.18
N PRO A 101 -5.79 -0.59 -13.84
CA PRO A 101 -6.73 -0.41 -12.73
C PRO A 101 -6.02 -0.50 -11.36
N ASP A 102 -6.77 -0.13 -10.31
CA ASP A 102 -6.46 -0.41 -8.90
C ASP A 102 -5.31 0.40 -8.30
N ALA A 103 -4.92 1.55 -8.90
CA ALA A 103 -4.15 2.56 -8.19
C ALA A 103 -5.07 3.29 -7.19
N LEU A 104 -4.58 3.52 -5.96
CA LEU A 104 -5.36 4.04 -4.84
C LEU A 104 -4.64 5.23 -4.18
N ALA A 105 -5.40 6.13 -3.55
CA ALA A 105 -4.90 7.06 -2.56
C ALA A 105 -5.39 6.61 -1.18
N VAL A 106 -4.50 6.43 -0.22
CA VAL A 106 -4.82 5.83 1.08
C VAL A 106 -4.39 6.72 2.23
N LEU A 107 -5.25 6.82 3.24
CA LEU A 107 -4.95 7.51 4.48
C LEU A 107 -5.63 6.81 5.65
N ALA A 108 -4.88 6.54 6.71
CA ALA A 108 -5.40 6.14 8.00
C ALA A 108 -5.15 7.24 9.03
N ALA A 109 -6.16 7.58 9.85
CA ALA A 109 -6.07 8.59 10.88
C ALA A 109 -6.46 8.04 12.24
N ALA A 110 -5.70 8.39 13.27
CA ALA A 110 -5.95 7.98 14.66
C ALA A 110 -5.56 9.08 15.66
N PRO A 111 -6.05 9.04 16.89
CA PRO A 111 -5.58 9.94 17.94
C PRO A 111 -4.06 9.87 18.09
N ARG A 112 -3.44 11.01 18.46
CA ARG A 112 -2.00 11.11 18.67
C ARG A 112 -1.46 9.95 19.54
N GLY A 113 -0.47 9.23 19.02
CA GLY A 113 0.18 8.10 19.68
C GLY A 113 -0.55 6.76 19.54
N ALA A 114 -1.64 6.68 18.77
CA ALA A 114 -2.38 5.44 18.57
C ALA A 114 -1.97 4.65 17.30
N LEU A 115 -1.16 5.23 16.41
CA LEU A 115 -0.58 4.51 15.29
C LEU A 115 0.78 3.93 15.64
N LEU A 116 1.02 2.69 15.23
CA LEU A 116 2.33 2.06 15.31
C LEU A 116 3.25 2.70 14.25
N HIS A 117 4.40 3.21 14.68
CA HIS A 117 5.47 3.51 13.76
C HIS A 117 6.07 2.20 13.26
N ALA A 118 5.96 1.95 11.96
CA ALA A 118 6.52 0.78 11.30
C ALA A 118 7.63 1.22 10.34
N PRO A 119 8.78 0.53 10.31
CA PRO A 119 9.80 0.79 9.31
C PRO A 119 9.25 0.49 7.91
N ASP A 120 9.68 1.25 6.92
CA ASP A 120 9.37 0.99 5.51
C ASP A 120 10.21 -0.20 5.02
N THR A 121 9.69 -1.40 5.24
CA THR A 121 10.35 -2.66 4.87
C THR A 121 9.39 -3.60 4.17
N TYR A 122 9.93 -4.33 3.20
CA TYR A 122 9.22 -5.44 2.58
C TYR A 122 9.18 -6.64 3.55
N MET A 123 8.08 -7.36 3.52
CA MET A 123 7.89 -8.59 4.27
C MET A 123 7.40 -9.68 3.33
N ASP A 124 7.86 -10.92 3.56
CA ASP A 124 7.29 -12.07 2.89
C ASP A 124 5.85 -12.26 3.37
N LYS A 125 4.93 -12.43 2.43
CA LYS A 125 3.50 -12.64 2.69
C LYS A 125 3.01 -13.85 1.92
N LEU A 126 2.21 -14.67 2.59
CA LEU A 126 1.57 -15.84 2.00
C LEU A 126 0.09 -15.80 2.36
N CYS A 127 -0.76 -15.62 1.35
CA CYS A 127 -2.20 -15.58 1.51
C CYS A 127 -2.86 -16.72 0.74
N GLY A 128 -3.99 -17.20 1.23
CA GLY A 128 -4.76 -18.23 0.56
C GLY A 128 -6.21 -18.24 1.05
N SER A 129 -7.03 -19.09 0.41
CA SER A 129 -8.43 -19.25 0.79
C SER A 129 -8.55 -19.92 2.17
N LYS A 130 -9.76 -19.86 2.75
CA LYS A 130 -10.03 -20.42 4.09
C LYS A 130 -9.69 -21.92 4.22
N GLU A 131 -9.76 -22.68 3.14
CA GLU A 131 -9.42 -24.10 3.07
C GLU A 131 -7.94 -24.36 3.36
N LEU A 132 -7.09 -23.33 3.24
CA LEU A 132 -5.64 -23.38 3.41
C LEU A 132 -5.17 -22.95 4.80
N ILE A 133 -6.10 -22.54 5.69
CA ILE A 133 -5.75 -22.15 7.06
C ILE A 133 -5.04 -23.31 7.77
N GLY A 134 -3.86 -23.01 8.33
CA GLY A 134 -3.01 -23.98 9.04
C GLY A 134 -2.31 -25.00 8.15
N LYS A 135 -2.39 -24.86 6.82
CA LYS A 135 -1.75 -25.80 5.84
C LYS A 135 -0.57 -25.16 5.11
N LEU A 136 -0.50 -23.84 5.08
CA LEU A 136 0.58 -23.10 4.45
C LEU A 136 1.49 -22.47 5.52
N SER A 137 2.78 -22.36 5.19
CA SER A 137 3.76 -21.68 6.03
C SER A 137 4.83 -21.02 5.18
N LEU A 138 5.29 -19.83 5.59
CA LEU A 138 6.48 -19.19 5.02
C LEU A 138 7.77 -19.99 5.28
N SER A 139 7.76 -20.88 6.28
CA SER A 139 8.88 -21.78 6.58
C SER A 139 8.94 -23.02 5.69
N ASN A 140 7.88 -23.29 4.93
CA ASN A 140 7.84 -24.40 3.98
C ASN A 140 8.47 -23.99 2.65
N SER A 141 9.01 -24.97 1.92
CA SER A 141 9.40 -24.77 0.53
C SER A 141 8.19 -24.46 -0.37
N VAL A 142 8.44 -23.89 -1.53
CA VAL A 142 7.39 -23.65 -2.54
C VAL A 142 6.69 -24.96 -2.91
N SER A 143 7.46 -26.03 -3.12
CA SER A 143 6.94 -27.37 -3.44
C SER A 143 5.99 -27.90 -2.35
N GLU A 144 6.34 -27.75 -1.08
CA GLU A 144 5.49 -28.20 0.04
C GLU A 144 4.18 -27.41 0.10
N ASN A 145 4.25 -26.07 -0.02
CA ASN A 145 3.06 -25.22 -0.05
C ASN A 145 2.16 -25.54 -1.26
N LEU A 146 2.73 -25.77 -2.45
CA LEU A 146 1.97 -26.15 -3.64
C LEU A 146 1.27 -27.50 -3.47
N LYS A 147 1.95 -28.51 -2.93
CA LYS A 147 1.37 -29.82 -2.63
C LYS A 147 0.25 -29.74 -1.59
N ALA A 148 0.46 -28.95 -0.53
CA ALA A 148 -0.56 -28.70 0.48
C ALA A 148 -1.80 -28.02 -0.12
N THR A 149 -1.60 -27.01 -0.99
CA THR A 149 -2.67 -26.32 -1.71
C THR A 149 -3.43 -27.26 -2.63
N SER A 150 -2.71 -28.00 -3.48
CA SER A 150 -3.29 -29.00 -4.40
C SER A 150 -4.18 -29.99 -3.65
N LYS A 151 -3.67 -30.57 -2.56
CA LYS A 151 -4.41 -31.52 -1.73
C LYS A 151 -5.65 -30.87 -1.08
N ALA A 152 -5.50 -29.66 -0.54
CA ALA A 152 -6.58 -28.99 0.19
C ALA A 152 -7.72 -28.54 -0.73
N LEU A 153 -7.40 -28.12 -1.96
CA LEU A 153 -8.37 -27.66 -2.96
C LEU A 153 -8.84 -28.78 -3.89
N ASN A 154 -8.28 -30.00 -3.78
CA ASN A 154 -8.53 -31.13 -4.68
C ASN A 154 -8.32 -30.73 -6.16
N LYS A 155 -7.19 -30.10 -6.46
CA LYS A 155 -6.80 -29.64 -7.81
C LYS A 155 -5.40 -30.16 -8.16
N ASN A 156 -5.13 -30.37 -9.44
CA ASN A 156 -3.75 -30.59 -9.85
C ASN A 156 -2.91 -29.35 -9.59
N ILE A 157 -1.60 -29.54 -9.40
CA ILE A 157 -0.67 -28.42 -9.20
C ILE A 157 -0.72 -27.45 -10.39
N SER A 158 -0.77 -27.98 -11.62
CA SER A 158 -0.90 -27.19 -12.86
C SER A 158 -2.18 -26.35 -12.96
N ASP A 159 -3.22 -26.70 -12.22
CA ASP A 159 -4.52 -26.01 -12.25
C ASP A 159 -4.64 -24.93 -11.15
N LEU A 160 -3.60 -24.78 -10.34
CA LEU A 160 -3.56 -23.77 -9.29
C LEU A 160 -3.36 -22.39 -9.92
N LYS A 161 -4.13 -21.41 -9.43
CA LYS A 161 -3.95 -20.00 -9.78
C LYS A 161 -3.22 -19.32 -8.63
N ILE A 162 -1.99 -18.90 -8.90
CA ILE A 162 -1.11 -18.25 -7.93
C ILE A 162 -0.74 -16.89 -8.46
N ILE A 163 -0.87 -15.88 -7.64
CA ILE A 163 -0.52 -14.49 -7.96
C ILE A 163 0.81 -14.17 -7.30
N VAL A 164 1.73 -13.61 -8.07
CA VAL A 164 3.05 -13.16 -7.62
C VAL A 164 3.31 -11.77 -8.18
N MET A 165 3.92 -10.89 -7.41
CA MET A 165 4.35 -9.59 -7.92
C MET A 165 5.51 -9.77 -8.90
N ASP A 166 5.44 -9.10 -10.06
CA ASP A 166 6.51 -9.06 -11.05
C ASP A 166 7.62 -8.10 -10.59
N ARG A 167 8.57 -8.64 -9.83
CA ARG A 167 9.70 -7.91 -9.25
C ARG A 167 10.97 -8.75 -9.32
N ASP A 168 12.11 -8.10 -9.46
CA ASP A 168 13.42 -8.76 -9.52
C ASP A 168 13.65 -9.72 -8.35
N ARG A 169 13.22 -9.37 -7.16
CA ARG A 169 13.31 -10.22 -5.95
C ARG A 169 12.48 -11.50 -6.02
N HIS A 170 11.55 -11.63 -6.97
CA HIS A 170 10.70 -12.81 -7.14
C HIS A 170 11.11 -13.70 -8.32
N ILE A 171 12.17 -13.36 -9.05
CA ILE A 171 12.62 -14.13 -10.23
C ILE A 171 12.84 -15.62 -9.90
N ASP A 172 13.53 -15.90 -8.79
CA ASP A 172 13.81 -17.28 -8.40
C ASP A 172 12.54 -18.02 -7.93
N LEU A 173 11.65 -17.34 -7.21
CA LEU A 173 10.32 -17.89 -6.83
C LEU A 173 9.49 -18.23 -8.06
N ILE A 174 9.42 -17.34 -9.05
CA ILE A 174 8.69 -17.55 -10.31
C ILE A 174 9.29 -18.73 -11.08
N ARG A 175 10.62 -18.79 -11.16
CA ARG A 175 11.32 -19.91 -11.82
C ARG A 175 11.03 -21.24 -11.15
N GLU A 176 11.07 -21.31 -9.82
CA GLU A 176 10.77 -22.53 -9.07
C GLU A 176 9.32 -23.00 -9.30
N MET A 177 8.35 -22.08 -9.29
CA MET A 177 6.94 -22.39 -9.58
C MET A 177 6.78 -22.99 -10.98
N ASN A 178 7.41 -22.38 -11.99
CA ASN A 178 7.37 -22.88 -13.37
C ASN A 178 7.97 -24.30 -13.49
N LEU A 179 9.08 -24.56 -12.81
CA LEU A 179 9.68 -25.91 -12.76
C LEU A 179 8.78 -26.96 -12.09
N LEU A 180 7.93 -26.53 -11.18
CA LEU A 180 6.93 -27.38 -10.50
C LEU A 180 5.61 -27.50 -11.29
N GLY A 181 5.53 -26.90 -12.48
CA GLY A 181 4.37 -26.99 -13.38
C GLY A 181 3.26 -25.99 -13.07
N VAL A 182 3.56 -24.91 -12.35
CA VAL A 182 2.62 -23.80 -12.11
C VAL A 182 3.11 -22.57 -12.85
N GLU A 183 2.28 -22.01 -13.70
CA GLU A 183 2.51 -20.70 -14.32
C GLU A 183 1.83 -19.63 -13.46
N PRO A 184 2.61 -18.81 -12.70
CA PRO A 184 2.01 -17.80 -11.84
C PRO A 184 1.46 -16.63 -12.65
N ILE A 185 0.37 -16.01 -12.15
CA ILE A 185 -0.17 -14.77 -12.67
C ILE A 185 0.67 -13.64 -12.10
N LEU A 186 1.39 -12.94 -12.96
CA LEU A 186 2.24 -11.82 -12.56
C LEU A 186 1.43 -10.52 -12.50
N ILE A 187 1.61 -9.76 -11.42
CA ILE A 187 0.97 -8.46 -11.18
C ILE A 187 2.02 -7.43 -10.78
N GLY A 188 1.77 -6.14 -11.00
CA GLY A 188 2.61 -5.06 -10.51
C GLY A 188 3.03 -4.02 -11.49
#